data_6e458515c20393362803d538134ed455
#
_entry.id   6e458515c20393362803d538134ed455
#
_cell.length_a   1.000
_cell.length_b   1.000
_cell.length_c   1.000
_cell.angle_alpha   90.00
_cell.angle_beta   90.00
_cell.angle_gamma   90.00
#
_symmetry.space_group_name_H-M   'P 1'
#
loop_
_entity.id
_entity.type
_entity.pdbx_description
1 polymer ?
#
loop_
_entity_poly.entity_id
_entity_poly.type
_entity_poly.pdbx_seq_one_letter_code
_entity_poly.pdbx_strand_id
1 'polypeptide(L)'
;TDNILIVTIDIETECENGFPDPHKAVDPLISITIKNHQTKKIMVWGVGKFNNTRDDVTYVECDTEGKLIQEFLTFWQAYYPDIITGWNTEFFDIPYICNRIKNLFGEDEVKRLSPWKSVFSKKVFSMGRDHQIYEIQGIAALDYLDLYRKFTYTSQESYRLDHIAYVELGERKDGNPFDTFKDWYKNDFQSFIEYNITDV
;
A
#
# COMPACT_ATOMS: atom_id res chain seq x y z
N THR A 1 25.81 -13.94 -3.74
CA THR A 1 24.89 -13.66 -2.63
C THR A 1 23.61 -13.19 -3.27
N ASP A 2 22.59 -14.05 -3.27
CA ASP A 2 21.26 -13.69 -3.78
C ASP A 2 20.74 -12.57 -2.90
N ASN A 3 20.49 -11.42 -3.53
CA ASN A 3 19.97 -10.26 -2.81
C ASN A 3 18.47 -10.48 -2.60
N ILE A 4 18.03 -10.57 -1.36
CA ILE A 4 16.60 -10.62 -1.01
C ILE A 4 15.95 -9.29 -1.41
N LEU A 5 14.96 -9.34 -2.28
CA LEU A 5 14.21 -8.16 -2.70
C LEU A 5 13.11 -7.83 -1.67
N ILE A 6 13.32 -6.76 -0.93
CA ILE A 6 12.36 -6.25 0.05
C ILE A 6 11.71 -4.99 -0.50
N VAL A 7 10.39 -4.93 -0.48
CA VAL A 7 9.63 -3.74 -0.87
C VAL A 7 8.66 -3.30 0.22
N THR A 8 8.57 -1.99 0.43
CA THR A 8 7.43 -1.37 1.12
C THR A 8 6.36 -1.11 0.10
N ILE A 9 5.09 -1.36 0.45
CA ILE A 9 3.92 -1.01 -0.36
C ILE A 9 2.95 -0.17 0.46
N ASP A 10 2.32 0.79 -0.19
CA ASP A 10 1.26 1.62 0.36
C ASP A 10 0.25 1.98 -0.73
N ILE A 11 -1.02 2.17 -0.37
CA ILE A 11 -2.10 2.52 -1.31
C ILE A 11 -2.92 3.70 -0.82
N GLU A 12 -3.46 4.44 -1.78
CA GLU A 12 -4.48 5.46 -1.51
C GLU A 12 -5.76 5.19 -2.30
N THR A 13 -6.89 5.45 -1.66
CA THR A 13 -8.22 5.17 -2.21
C THR A 13 -9.10 6.40 -2.26
N GLU A 14 -10.08 6.39 -3.17
CA GLU A 14 -11.14 7.41 -3.22
C GLU A 14 -12.20 7.18 -2.12
N CYS A 15 -11.87 7.41 -0.87
CA CYS A 15 -12.85 7.31 0.21
C CYS A 15 -13.48 8.66 0.53
N GLU A 16 -14.82 8.76 0.44
CA GLU A 16 -15.54 10.00 0.78
C GLU A 16 -15.78 10.15 2.27
N ASN A 17 -16.16 9.07 2.95
CA ASN A 17 -16.59 9.12 4.34
C ASN A 17 -15.99 7.97 5.15
N GLY A 18 -15.22 8.31 6.16
CA GLY A 18 -14.66 7.33 7.08
C GLY A 18 -13.38 6.68 6.58
N PHE A 19 -13.19 5.43 6.92
CA PHE A 19 -12.02 4.62 6.55
C PHE A 19 -12.45 3.54 5.55
N PRO A 20 -11.72 3.36 4.43
CA PRO A 20 -12.09 2.37 3.42
C PRO A 20 -12.08 0.95 4.01
N ASP A 21 -13.08 0.15 3.65
CA ASP A 21 -13.22 -1.23 4.11
C ASP A 21 -12.41 -2.18 3.21
N PRO A 22 -11.29 -2.77 3.69
CA PRO A 22 -10.46 -3.64 2.87
C PRO A 22 -11.15 -4.95 2.48
N HIS A 23 -12.19 -5.37 3.22
CA HIS A 23 -12.94 -6.59 2.90
C HIS A 23 -13.90 -6.38 1.72
N LYS A 24 -14.49 -5.20 1.61
CA LYS A 24 -15.38 -4.84 0.52
C LYS A 24 -14.65 -4.26 -0.67
N ALA A 25 -13.61 -3.46 -0.42
CA ALA A 25 -12.78 -2.76 -1.40
C ALA A 25 -13.64 -2.10 -2.50
N VAL A 26 -14.63 -1.29 -2.08
CA VAL A 26 -15.58 -0.67 -3.02
C VAL A 26 -15.04 0.62 -3.61
N ASP A 27 -14.22 1.35 -2.86
CA ASP A 27 -13.67 2.64 -3.29
C ASP A 27 -12.53 2.42 -4.30
N PRO A 28 -12.44 3.23 -5.37
CA PRO A 28 -11.36 3.11 -6.34
C PRO A 28 -9.97 3.34 -5.73
N LEU A 29 -8.98 2.60 -6.23
CA LEU A 29 -7.56 2.89 -6.00
C LEU A 29 -7.14 4.11 -6.80
N ILE A 30 -6.56 5.08 -6.13
CA ILE A 30 -6.03 6.32 -6.72
C ILE A 30 -4.54 6.22 -6.96
N SER A 31 -3.81 5.58 -6.04
CA SER A 31 -2.40 5.29 -6.22
C SER A 31 -1.98 3.99 -5.56
N ILE A 32 -0.91 3.39 -6.11
CA ILE A 32 -0.13 2.32 -5.49
C ILE A 32 1.31 2.79 -5.51
N THR A 33 1.98 2.74 -4.37
CA THR A 33 3.38 3.13 -4.22
C THR A 33 4.20 1.97 -3.69
N ILE A 34 5.35 1.72 -4.31
CA ILE A 34 6.32 0.71 -3.90
C ILE A 34 7.69 1.33 -3.76
N LYS A 35 8.38 1.05 -2.66
CA LYS A 35 9.78 1.39 -2.45
C LYS A 35 10.64 0.14 -2.35
N ASN A 36 11.66 0.07 -3.17
CA ASN A 36 12.68 -0.96 -3.09
C ASN A 36 13.72 -0.60 -2.02
N HIS A 37 13.88 -1.44 -1.00
CA HIS A 37 14.78 -1.18 0.13
C HIS A 37 16.26 -1.19 -0.23
N GLN A 38 16.66 -1.92 -1.27
CA GLN A 38 18.06 -2.01 -1.69
C GLN A 38 18.48 -0.80 -2.52
N THR A 39 17.68 -0.48 -3.53
CA THR A 39 18.00 0.61 -4.47
C THR A 39 17.51 1.96 -4.00
N LYS A 40 16.62 2.00 -3.01
CA LYS A 40 15.88 3.18 -2.53
C LYS A 40 14.99 3.83 -3.59
N LYS A 41 14.81 3.18 -4.74
CA LYS A 41 13.91 3.65 -5.80
C LYS A 41 12.47 3.43 -5.42
N ILE A 42 11.63 4.39 -5.80
CA ILE A 42 10.20 4.40 -5.57
C ILE A 42 9.48 4.35 -6.91
N MET A 43 8.50 3.45 -7.03
CA MET A 43 7.57 3.36 -8.15
C MET A 43 6.19 3.78 -7.68
N VAL A 44 5.55 4.66 -8.41
CA VAL A 44 4.19 5.14 -8.13
C VAL A 44 3.34 4.97 -9.37
N TRP A 45 2.21 4.29 -9.25
CA TRP A 45 1.13 4.28 -10.24
C TRP A 45 0.00 5.16 -9.71
N GLY A 46 -0.43 6.15 -10.46
CA GLY A 46 -1.45 7.08 -10.02
C GLY A 46 -2.46 7.42 -11.11
N VAL A 47 -3.72 7.65 -10.71
CA VAL A 47 -4.80 8.06 -11.61
C VAL A 47 -4.83 9.59 -11.69
N GLY A 48 -3.93 10.17 -12.48
CA GLY A 48 -3.83 11.61 -12.68
C GLY A 48 -2.41 12.06 -13.01
N LYS A 49 -2.26 13.35 -13.22
CA LYS A 49 -0.98 13.97 -13.59
C LYS A 49 -0.18 14.35 -12.36
N PHE A 50 1.07 13.92 -12.33
CA PHE A 50 2.02 14.28 -11.29
C PHE A 50 3.31 14.80 -11.93
N ASN A 51 3.76 15.98 -11.52
CA ASN A 51 5.03 16.54 -11.96
C ASN A 51 6.15 16.02 -11.08
N ASN A 52 6.77 14.92 -11.51
CA ASN A 52 7.85 14.30 -10.77
C ASN A 52 9.14 15.12 -10.90
N THR A 53 9.64 15.62 -9.79
CA THR A 53 10.92 16.37 -9.70
C THR A 53 12.02 15.55 -9.01
N ARG A 54 11.74 14.31 -8.61
CA ARG A 54 12.67 13.46 -7.85
C ARG A 54 13.31 12.39 -8.73
N ASP A 55 14.63 12.26 -8.66
CA ASP A 55 15.38 11.24 -9.42
C ASP A 55 15.24 9.81 -8.87
N ASP A 56 14.81 9.67 -7.61
CA ASP A 56 14.57 8.40 -6.95
C ASP A 56 13.15 7.85 -7.16
N VAL A 57 12.24 8.66 -7.71
CA VAL A 57 10.84 8.32 -7.98
C VAL A 57 10.61 8.11 -9.46
N THR A 58 9.90 7.04 -9.82
CA THR A 58 9.33 6.85 -11.15
C THR A 58 7.82 6.87 -11.03
N TYR A 59 7.17 7.79 -11.72
CA TYR A 59 5.73 7.92 -11.74
C TYR A 59 5.15 7.39 -13.05
N VAL A 60 4.13 6.55 -12.93
CA VAL A 60 3.37 5.99 -14.06
C VAL A 60 1.97 6.61 -14.03
N GLU A 61 1.73 7.56 -14.94
CA GLU A 61 0.42 8.19 -15.12
C GLU A 61 -0.56 7.20 -15.73
N CYS A 62 -1.72 7.03 -15.10
CA CYS A 62 -2.79 6.18 -15.57
C CYS A 62 -4.07 6.99 -15.75
N ASP A 63 -4.79 6.75 -16.86
CA ASP A 63 -6.06 7.43 -17.12
C ASP A 63 -7.22 6.88 -16.32
N THR A 64 -7.10 5.63 -15.85
CA THR A 64 -8.15 4.91 -15.11
C THR A 64 -7.54 3.98 -14.07
N GLU A 65 -8.30 3.64 -13.04
CA GLU A 65 -7.94 2.62 -12.06
C GLU A 65 -7.62 1.26 -12.70
N GLY A 66 -8.41 0.86 -13.69
CA GLY A 66 -8.16 -0.39 -14.42
C GLY A 66 -6.78 -0.42 -15.06
N LYS A 67 -6.36 0.69 -15.67
CA LYS A 67 -5.02 0.86 -16.23
C LYS A 67 -3.96 0.82 -15.13
N LEU A 68 -4.18 1.52 -14.02
CA LEU A 68 -3.29 1.52 -12.87
C LEU A 68 -3.03 0.09 -12.36
N ILE A 69 -4.07 -0.69 -12.12
CA ILE A 69 -3.95 -2.08 -11.65
C ILE A 69 -3.21 -2.96 -12.67
N GLN A 70 -3.50 -2.84 -13.96
CA GLN A 70 -2.85 -3.65 -14.99
C GLN A 70 -1.37 -3.32 -15.16
N GLU A 71 -0.98 -2.03 -15.11
CA GLU A 71 0.42 -1.60 -15.15
C GLU A 71 1.17 -2.08 -13.90
N PHE A 72 0.55 -1.92 -12.72
CA PHE A 72 1.09 -2.45 -11.46
C PHE A 72 1.32 -3.96 -11.54
N LEU A 73 0.32 -4.75 -11.94
CA LEU A 73 0.43 -6.20 -12.06
C LEU A 73 1.50 -6.63 -13.08
N THR A 74 1.65 -5.88 -14.16
CA THR A 74 2.69 -6.15 -15.18
C THR A 74 4.09 -5.97 -14.59
N PHE A 75 4.30 -4.85 -13.89
CA PHE A 75 5.56 -4.60 -13.18
C PHE A 75 5.80 -5.65 -12.09
N TRP A 76 4.79 -5.94 -11.27
CA TRP A 76 4.86 -6.90 -10.17
C TRP A 76 5.29 -8.29 -10.66
N GLN A 77 4.72 -8.76 -11.77
CA GLN A 77 5.08 -10.05 -12.35
C GLN A 77 6.51 -10.10 -12.92
N ALA A 78 7.04 -8.96 -13.36
CA ALA A 78 8.43 -8.89 -13.83
C ALA A 78 9.45 -8.88 -12.67
N TYR A 79 9.04 -8.41 -11.49
CA TYR A 79 9.93 -8.12 -10.36
C TYR A 79 9.35 -8.59 -9.03
N TYR A 80 8.80 -9.81 -8.98
CA TYR A 80 8.24 -10.33 -7.73
C TYR A 80 9.19 -10.12 -6.55
N PRO A 81 8.76 -9.45 -5.45
CA PRO A 81 9.58 -9.33 -4.26
C PRO A 81 9.65 -10.65 -3.50
N ASP A 82 10.69 -10.82 -2.70
CA ASP A 82 10.77 -11.90 -1.72
C ASP A 82 9.99 -11.55 -0.46
N ILE A 83 9.99 -10.25 -0.09
CA ILE A 83 9.35 -9.74 1.12
C ILE A 83 8.58 -8.47 0.79
N ILE A 84 7.31 -8.45 1.22
CA ILE A 84 6.49 -7.24 1.28
C ILE A 84 6.45 -6.76 2.73
N THR A 85 6.64 -5.47 2.92
CA THR A 85 6.47 -4.80 4.21
C THR A 85 5.66 -3.50 4.04
N GLY A 86 5.30 -2.87 5.14
CA GLY A 86 4.58 -1.61 5.21
C GLY A 86 3.93 -1.46 6.58
N TRP A 87 3.19 -0.39 6.77
CA TRP A 87 2.53 -0.13 8.04
C TRP A 87 1.07 -0.59 8.01
N ASN A 88 0.73 -1.63 8.77
CA ASN A 88 -0.60 -2.27 8.78
C ASN A 88 -0.98 -2.93 7.44
N THR A 89 0.00 -3.25 6.63
CA THR A 89 -0.14 -3.73 5.26
C THR A 89 -0.86 -5.08 5.19
N GLU A 90 -0.65 -5.95 6.18
CA GLU A 90 -1.29 -7.28 6.24
C GLU A 90 -2.80 -7.18 6.44
N PHE A 91 -3.29 -6.15 7.16
CA PHE A 91 -4.71 -5.97 7.45
C PHE A 91 -5.41 -4.94 6.57
N PHE A 92 -4.66 -4.15 5.80
CA PHE A 92 -5.23 -3.11 4.96
C PHE A 92 -4.80 -3.20 3.49
N ASP A 93 -3.56 -2.88 3.15
CA ASP A 93 -3.12 -2.71 1.76
C ASP A 93 -3.25 -4.00 0.94
N ILE A 94 -2.70 -5.10 1.43
CA ILE A 94 -2.74 -6.39 0.74
C ILE A 94 -4.17 -6.89 0.56
N PRO A 95 -5.02 -6.94 1.60
CA PRO A 95 -6.43 -7.31 1.44
C PRO A 95 -7.18 -6.38 0.49
N TYR A 96 -6.92 -5.07 0.56
CA TYR A 96 -7.58 -4.10 -0.31
C TYR A 96 -7.25 -4.35 -1.78
N ILE A 97 -5.96 -4.48 -2.11
CA ILE A 97 -5.49 -4.77 -3.47
C ILE A 97 -6.10 -6.09 -3.98
N CYS A 98 -6.03 -7.16 -3.19
CA CYS A 98 -6.57 -8.46 -3.58
C CYS A 98 -8.07 -8.41 -3.85
N ASN A 99 -8.85 -7.81 -2.92
CA ASN A 99 -10.29 -7.70 -3.07
C ASN A 99 -10.68 -6.75 -4.21
N ARG A 100 -9.93 -5.66 -4.41
CA ARG A 100 -10.20 -4.72 -5.50
C ARG A 100 -9.93 -5.34 -6.87
N ILE A 101 -8.83 -6.06 -7.03
CA ILE A 101 -8.54 -6.83 -8.25
C ILE A 101 -9.65 -7.85 -8.51
N LYS A 102 -10.06 -8.58 -7.46
CA LYS A 102 -11.16 -9.57 -7.55
C LYS A 102 -12.46 -8.91 -8.00
N ASN A 103 -12.83 -7.77 -7.43
CA ASN A 103 -14.06 -7.06 -7.74
C ASN A 103 -14.09 -6.54 -9.20
N LEU A 104 -12.97 -6.10 -9.73
CA LEU A 104 -12.89 -5.50 -11.07
C LEU A 104 -12.62 -6.53 -12.17
N PHE A 105 -11.79 -7.53 -11.92
CA PHE A 105 -11.25 -8.42 -12.95
C PHE A 105 -11.49 -9.91 -12.68
N GLY A 106 -12.01 -10.24 -11.49
CA GLY A 106 -12.26 -11.63 -11.10
C GLY A 106 -11.11 -12.26 -10.32
N GLU A 107 -11.38 -13.45 -9.79
CA GLU A 107 -10.50 -14.14 -8.85
C GLU A 107 -9.19 -14.65 -9.49
N ASP A 108 -9.21 -14.95 -10.76
CA ASP A 108 -8.02 -15.44 -11.47
C ASP A 108 -6.96 -14.36 -11.63
N GLU A 109 -7.34 -13.09 -11.74
CA GLU A 109 -6.40 -11.98 -11.82
C GLU A 109 -5.63 -11.76 -10.50
N VAL A 110 -6.24 -12.08 -9.35
CA VAL A 110 -5.56 -12.01 -8.03
C VAL A 110 -4.35 -12.94 -7.98
N LYS A 111 -4.41 -14.07 -8.67
CA LYS A 111 -3.32 -15.06 -8.73
C LYS A 111 -2.04 -14.49 -9.37
N ARG A 112 -2.15 -13.41 -10.15
CA ARG A 112 -0.99 -12.71 -10.73
C ARG A 112 -0.08 -12.06 -9.68
N LEU A 113 -0.58 -11.83 -8.47
CA LEU A 113 0.23 -11.34 -7.36
C LEU A 113 1.26 -12.37 -6.88
N SER A 114 1.02 -13.67 -7.10
CA SER A 114 1.92 -14.75 -6.69
C SER A 114 2.79 -15.26 -7.84
N PRO A 115 4.11 -15.44 -7.63
CA PRO A 115 4.99 -16.10 -8.60
C PRO A 115 4.54 -17.54 -8.87
N TRP A 116 3.84 -18.19 -7.92
CA TRP A 116 3.34 -19.55 -8.03
C TRP A 116 1.88 -19.63 -8.45
N LYS A 117 1.25 -18.46 -8.80
CA LYS A 117 -0.17 -18.37 -9.16
C LYS A 117 -1.11 -18.89 -8.07
N SER A 118 -0.74 -18.69 -6.83
CA SER A 118 -1.45 -19.22 -5.67
C SER A 118 -1.58 -18.13 -4.60
N VAL A 119 -2.82 -17.70 -4.36
CA VAL A 119 -3.18 -16.68 -3.36
C VAL A 119 -4.35 -17.23 -2.55
N PHE A 120 -4.22 -17.24 -1.24
CA PHE A 120 -5.24 -17.74 -0.31
C PHE A 120 -5.68 -16.63 0.63
N SER A 121 -6.99 -16.57 0.89
CA SER A 121 -7.51 -15.75 1.98
C SER A 121 -7.80 -16.61 3.20
N LYS A 122 -7.53 -16.06 4.37
CA LYS A 122 -7.91 -16.65 5.65
C LYS A 122 -8.43 -15.60 6.62
N LYS A 123 -9.28 -16.04 7.55
CA LYS A 123 -9.72 -15.19 8.66
C LYS A 123 -8.77 -15.37 9.84
N VAL A 124 -8.37 -14.27 10.43
CA VAL A 124 -7.58 -14.24 11.67
C VAL A 124 -8.26 -13.31 12.67
N PHE A 125 -8.28 -13.72 13.94
CA PHE A 125 -8.75 -12.84 15.01
C PHE A 125 -7.58 -12.05 15.56
N SER A 126 -7.63 -10.73 15.44
CA SER A 126 -6.60 -9.83 15.94
C SER A 126 -7.22 -8.51 16.40
N MET A 127 -6.66 -7.91 17.44
CA MET A 127 -7.13 -6.62 17.98
C MET A 127 -8.64 -6.58 18.27
N GLY A 128 -9.19 -7.71 18.79
CA GLY A 128 -10.59 -7.80 19.21
C GLY A 128 -11.61 -7.97 18.09
N ARG A 129 -11.19 -8.20 16.85
CA ARG A 129 -12.08 -8.42 15.70
C ARG A 129 -11.52 -9.43 14.69
N ASP A 130 -12.39 -9.94 13.83
CA ASP A 130 -12.00 -10.76 12.69
C ASP A 130 -11.45 -9.90 11.57
N HIS A 131 -10.31 -10.35 11.01
CA HIS A 131 -9.70 -9.77 9.81
C HIS A 131 -9.60 -10.84 8.74
N GLN A 132 -9.80 -10.43 7.49
CA GLN A 132 -9.43 -11.24 6.33
C GLN A 132 -8.02 -10.83 5.91
N ILE A 133 -7.11 -11.78 5.88
CA ILE A 133 -5.76 -11.58 5.35
C ILE A 133 -5.54 -12.47 4.12
N TYR A 134 -4.52 -12.13 3.34
CA TYR A 134 -4.15 -12.88 2.14
C TYR A 134 -2.73 -13.39 2.24
N GLU A 135 -2.55 -14.68 1.95
CA GLU A 135 -1.23 -15.28 1.77
C GLU A 135 -0.92 -15.37 0.28
N ILE A 136 0.08 -14.62 -0.15
CA ILE A 136 0.60 -14.64 -1.52
C ILE A 136 1.75 -15.64 -1.55
N GLN A 137 1.52 -16.83 -2.10
CA GLN A 137 2.52 -17.89 -2.09
C GLN A 137 3.77 -17.50 -2.89
N GLY A 138 4.94 -17.71 -2.27
CA GLY A 138 6.24 -17.32 -2.82
C GLY A 138 6.71 -15.93 -2.40
N ILE A 139 5.90 -15.17 -1.63
CA ILE A 139 6.25 -13.85 -1.10
C ILE A 139 5.94 -13.83 0.40
N ALA A 140 6.91 -13.42 1.22
CA ALA A 140 6.69 -13.25 2.66
C ALA A 140 6.09 -11.87 2.94
N ALA A 141 5.03 -11.81 3.77
CA ALA A 141 4.51 -10.56 4.31
C ALA A 141 5.08 -10.34 5.72
N LEU A 142 5.78 -9.22 5.92
CA LEU A 142 6.31 -8.81 7.22
C LEU A 142 5.80 -7.41 7.55
N ASP A 143 4.64 -7.35 8.21
CA ASP A 143 4.03 -6.08 8.60
C ASP A 143 4.89 -5.34 9.63
N TYR A 144 5.31 -4.12 9.30
CA TYR A 144 6.19 -3.35 10.17
C TYR A 144 5.50 -2.91 11.47
N LEU A 145 4.19 -2.68 11.45
CA LEU A 145 3.40 -2.40 12.66
C LEU A 145 3.45 -3.57 13.64
N ASP A 146 3.32 -4.81 13.14
CA ASP A 146 3.38 -6.01 13.97
C ASP A 146 4.80 -6.22 14.55
N LEU A 147 5.83 -6.02 13.70
CA LEU A 147 7.23 -6.04 14.15
C LEU A 147 7.50 -4.96 15.20
N TYR A 148 7.06 -3.73 14.98
CA TYR A 148 7.22 -2.63 15.91
C TYR A 148 6.61 -2.97 17.27
N ARG A 149 5.37 -3.46 17.30
CA ARG A 149 4.70 -3.87 18.55
C ARG A 149 5.40 -5.00 19.28
N LYS A 150 5.96 -5.97 18.57
CA LYS A 150 6.66 -7.11 19.16
C LYS A 150 8.01 -6.76 19.75
N PHE A 151 8.73 -5.83 19.13
CA PHE A 151 10.12 -5.52 19.48
C PHE A 151 10.30 -4.19 20.21
N THR A 152 9.23 -3.41 20.41
CA THR A 152 9.25 -2.19 21.20
C THR A 152 8.76 -2.48 22.63
N TYR A 153 9.59 -2.17 23.62
CA TYR A 153 9.28 -2.46 25.02
C TYR A 153 8.26 -1.49 25.65
N THR A 154 8.06 -0.33 25.06
CA THR A 154 7.17 0.72 25.58
C THR A 154 5.86 0.74 24.79
N SER A 155 4.74 0.64 25.50
CA SER A 155 3.42 0.84 24.85
C SER A 155 3.29 2.29 24.40
N GLN A 156 2.75 2.49 23.20
CA GLN A 156 2.48 3.79 22.63
C GLN A 156 1.01 4.19 22.84
N GLU A 157 0.74 5.47 22.96
CA GLU A 157 -0.62 6.02 23.06
C GLU A 157 -1.42 5.79 21.78
N SER A 158 -0.73 5.81 20.63
CA SER A 158 -1.28 5.56 19.31
C SER A 158 -0.27 4.78 18.45
N TYR A 159 -0.78 3.85 17.65
CA TYR A 159 0.01 3.11 16.66
C TYR A 159 -0.26 3.57 15.22
N ARG A 160 -0.74 4.80 15.03
CA ARG A 160 -0.79 5.42 13.71
C ARG A 160 0.61 5.74 13.23
N LEU A 161 0.86 5.58 11.94
CA LEU A 161 2.18 5.80 11.34
C LEU A 161 2.74 7.19 11.66
N ASP A 162 1.93 8.24 11.53
CA ASP A 162 2.32 9.63 11.83
C ASP A 162 2.76 9.82 13.29
N HIS A 163 2.05 9.18 14.24
CA HIS A 163 2.41 9.24 15.66
C HIS A 163 3.73 8.53 15.94
N ILE A 164 3.91 7.33 15.40
CA ILE A 164 5.12 6.55 15.59
C ILE A 164 6.32 7.23 14.90
N ALA A 165 6.15 7.77 13.70
CA ALA A 165 7.19 8.54 13.02
C ALA A 165 7.62 9.76 13.87
N TYR A 166 6.67 10.44 14.51
CA TYR A 166 6.98 11.54 15.41
C TYR A 166 7.74 11.08 16.66
N VAL A 167 7.33 9.97 17.27
CA VAL A 167 7.98 9.45 18.49
C VAL A 167 9.41 8.97 18.20
N GLU A 168 9.60 8.27 17.09
CA GLU A 168 10.88 7.60 16.79
C GLU A 168 11.86 8.51 16.01
N LEU A 169 11.34 9.33 15.10
CA LEU A 169 12.16 10.12 14.16
C LEU A 169 12.04 11.64 14.39
N GLY A 170 11.06 12.09 15.16
CA GLY A 170 10.73 13.50 15.32
C GLY A 170 10.04 14.11 14.08
N GLU A 171 9.67 13.28 13.11
CA GLU A 171 9.04 13.70 11.87
C GLU A 171 7.52 13.68 12.01
N ARG A 172 6.85 14.69 11.48
CA ARG A 172 5.39 14.73 11.36
C ARG A 172 5.03 14.88 9.91
N LYS A 173 3.98 14.16 9.50
CA LYS A 173 3.34 14.42 8.22
C LYS A 173 2.56 15.73 8.31
N ASP A 174 2.60 16.50 7.23
CA ASP A 174 1.63 17.54 7.02
C ASP A 174 0.24 16.89 6.92
N GLY A 175 -0.69 17.34 7.75
CA GLY A 175 -2.05 16.79 7.75
C GLY A 175 -2.77 17.07 6.41
N ASN A 176 -3.84 16.32 6.15
CA ASN A 176 -4.73 16.60 5.02
C ASN A 176 -5.18 18.09 5.08
N PRO A 177 -4.84 18.92 4.08
CA PRO A 177 -5.22 20.33 4.05
C PRO A 177 -6.70 20.54 3.63
N PHE A 178 -7.40 19.47 3.28
CA PHE A 178 -8.80 19.47 2.84
C PHE A 178 -9.71 18.72 3.82
N ASP A 179 -11.01 18.89 3.70
CA ASP A 179 -11.99 18.22 4.57
C ASP A 179 -12.03 16.70 4.37
N THR A 180 -11.81 16.24 3.14
CA THR A 180 -11.78 14.82 2.79
C THR A 180 -10.57 14.47 1.92
N PHE A 181 -10.15 13.20 1.92
CA PHE A 181 -9.13 12.70 1.00
C PHE A 181 -9.56 12.85 -0.47
N LYS A 182 -10.85 12.69 -0.76
CA LYS A 182 -11.42 12.90 -2.09
C LYS A 182 -11.27 14.35 -2.55
N ASP A 183 -11.54 15.33 -1.67
CA ASP A 183 -11.34 16.74 -2.00
C ASP A 183 -9.86 17.04 -2.25
N TRP A 184 -8.97 16.41 -1.46
CA TRP A 184 -7.54 16.58 -1.63
C TRP A 184 -7.08 16.10 -3.00
N TYR A 185 -7.29 14.84 -3.36
CA TYR A 185 -6.79 14.33 -4.63
C TYR A 185 -7.44 15.00 -5.86
N LYS A 186 -8.67 15.52 -5.74
CA LYS A 186 -9.33 16.24 -6.82
C LYS A 186 -8.82 17.65 -7.02
N ASN A 187 -8.45 18.34 -5.94
CA ASN A 187 -8.07 19.75 -6.00
C ASN A 187 -6.54 19.96 -6.01
N ASP A 188 -5.78 19.05 -5.40
CA ASP A 188 -4.32 19.10 -5.35
C ASP A 188 -3.72 17.69 -5.40
N PHE A 189 -3.79 17.10 -6.59
CA PHE A 189 -3.26 15.77 -6.85
C PHE A 189 -1.74 15.70 -6.67
N GLN A 190 -1.02 16.81 -6.91
CA GLN A 190 0.42 16.88 -6.74
C GLN A 190 0.80 16.60 -5.28
N SER A 191 0.26 17.37 -4.33
CA SER A 191 0.57 17.19 -2.92
C SER A 191 0.03 15.87 -2.37
N PHE A 192 -1.07 15.35 -2.92
CA PHE A 192 -1.61 14.05 -2.56
C PHE A 192 -0.64 12.90 -2.90
N ILE A 193 -0.03 12.91 -4.08
CA ILE A 193 0.98 11.90 -4.47
C ILE A 193 2.27 12.08 -3.66
N GLU A 194 2.70 13.30 -3.38
CA GLU A 194 3.86 13.56 -2.51
C GLU A 194 3.63 13.00 -1.10
N TYR A 195 2.42 13.14 -0.57
CA TYR A 195 2.02 12.54 0.70
C TYR A 195 2.13 11.01 0.66
N ASN A 196 1.58 10.35 -0.37
CA ASN A 196 1.67 8.88 -0.53
C ASN A 196 3.13 8.39 -0.68
N ILE A 197 3.98 9.14 -1.38
CA ILE A 197 5.42 8.83 -1.49
C ILE A 197 6.11 8.87 -0.12
N THR A 198 5.63 9.69 0.80
CA THR A 198 6.22 9.81 2.14
C THR A 198 5.87 8.61 3.04
N ASP A 199 4.82 7.82 2.71
CA ASP A 199 4.38 6.65 3.49
C ASP A 199 5.23 5.38 3.25
N VAL A 200 6.09 5.40 2.23
CA VAL A 200 7.01 4.31 1.92
C VAL A 200 8.45 4.75 2.19
#